data_3bd253a694aad4ebc8bd7bcdc6eb51a0
#
_entry.id   3bd253a694aad4ebc8bd7bcdc6eb51a0
#
_cell.length_a   1.000
_cell.length_b   1.000
_cell.length_c   1.000
_cell.angle_alpha   90.00
_cell.angle_beta   90.00
_cell.angle_gamma   90.00
#
_symmetry.space_group_name_H-M   'P 1'
#
loop_
_entity.id
_entity.type
_entity.pdbx_description
1 polymer ?
#
loop_
_entity_poly.entity_id
_entity_poly.type
_entity_poly.pdbx_seq_one_letter_code
_entity_poly.pdbx_strand_id
1 'polypeptide(L)'
;MPADGYVGALDIGTSSVRALLFDTGAGQVPDVEVHLPYQPRVAADGTYETDAGRLFRLVGSAVDALLQEAGPRRRSRIRAMGVSTFWHGLVGADAGGKALTPLYLWADTRSWRESDELRRTLDPDAVHQRTGCLLHPTYWPAKLLWLKRGEPVLWRRRPRWLSFWDLVHQHLFGRAVTGVSMASGTGLLDLADCGWDGELLRLLEVGEEQLPELGESGQGLARQFAVRWPDLRNVPWVCAAGDGALANLGSNCVDPTQRALTVGTSGALRVLYRGMPKRVPEGLWCYRLDRDRVVVGGALSNGGNLYAWLTRTLAVELPRLEARLRRYRPVSTGLTFVPLLAGERSPGFASHATGSIAGLTQATTAADIVRAGLEATAIEFARVDQRLDQVLPGARRLVANGAGLLASPAWMQIMADAIGRPVAESKAREASSRGAAIFAAEHLGVLDGDKLRTEVGRTYRTAAAAHAAYRLQTARQEELYRLLIHDRALDAGDAILNVRPATGETK
;
A
#
# COMPACT_ATOMS: atom_id res chain seq x y z
N MET A 1 3.94 -34.23 7.41
CA MET A 1 2.69 -34.74 6.79
C MET A 1 2.33 -33.82 5.66
N PRO A 2 2.01 -34.31 4.45
CA PRO A 2 1.47 -33.40 3.43
C PRO A 2 0.20 -32.77 4.02
N ALA A 3 0.12 -31.44 3.90
CA ALA A 3 -0.97 -30.66 4.43
C ALA A 3 -2.33 -31.15 3.87
N ASP A 4 -3.28 -31.44 4.76
CA ASP A 4 -4.54 -32.11 4.41
C ASP A 4 -5.58 -31.14 3.85
N GLY A 5 -5.19 -30.29 2.88
CA GLY A 5 -6.08 -29.36 2.21
C GLY A 5 -5.35 -28.20 1.56
N TYR A 6 -6.14 -27.30 0.99
CA TYR A 6 -5.67 -26.12 0.28
C TYR A 6 -6.36 -24.86 0.80
N VAL A 7 -5.71 -23.73 0.58
CA VAL A 7 -6.25 -22.37 0.78
C VAL A 7 -6.21 -21.66 -0.56
N GLY A 8 -7.35 -21.17 -1.02
CA GLY A 8 -7.40 -20.25 -2.15
C GLY A 8 -7.05 -18.86 -1.67
N ALA A 9 -6.15 -18.17 -2.37
CA ALA A 9 -5.78 -16.79 -2.08
C ALA A 9 -6.22 -15.89 -3.23
N LEU A 10 -6.99 -14.86 -2.92
CA LEU A 10 -7.41 -13.82 -3.86
C LEU A 10 -6.67 -12.52 -3.50
N ASP A 11 -5.92 -11.97 -4.44
CA ASP A 11 -5.20 -10.70 -4.28
C ASP A 11 -5.75 -9.66 -5.27
N ILE A 12 -6.48 -8.68 -4.73
CA ILE A 12 -7.14 -7.63 -5.47
C ILE A 12 -6.28 -6.37 -5.40
N GLY A 13 -5.33 -6.25 -6.34
CA GLY A 13 -4.48 -5.07 -6.46
C GLY A 13 -5.12 -3.93 -7.25
N THR A 14 -4.46 -2.78 -7.33
CA THR A 14 -4.95 -1.61 -8.08
C THR A 14 -4.78 -1.69 -9.59
N SER A 15 -4.10 -2.72 -10.09
CA SER A 15 -3.84 -2.92 -11.53
C SER A 15 -4.10 -4.34 -12.02
N SER A 16 -4.40 -5.28 -11.11
CA SER A 16 -4.73 -6.65 -11.45
C SER A 16 -5.46 -7.35 -10.31
N VAL A 17 -6.21 -8.39 -10.65
CA VAL A 17 -6.73 -9.39 -9.73
C VAL A 17 -5.94 -10.67 -9.94
N ARG A 18 -5.42 -11.25 -8.86
CA ARG A 18 -4.73 -12.54 -8.87
C ARG A 18 -5.47 -13.54 -8.01
N ALA A 19 -5.43 -14.81 -8.43
CA ALA A 19 -5.94 -15.90 -7.61
C ALA A 19 -4.96 -17.07 -7.69
N LEU A 20 -4.51 -17.53 -6.52
CA LEU A 20 -3.50 -18.57 -6.37
C LEU A 20 -3.98 -19.63 -5.39
N LEU A 21 -3.42 -20.83 -5.50
CA LEU A 21 -3.67 -21.91 -4.58
C LEU A 21 -2.42 -22.20 -3.75
N PHE A 22 -2.63 -22.35 -2.45
CA PHE A 22 -1.58 -22.74 -1.49
C PHE A 22 -1.99 -24.00 -0.75
N ASP A 23 -1.03 -24.79 -0.29
CA ASP A 23 -1.30 -25.80 0.73
C ASP A 23 -1.51 -25.14 2.11
N THR A 24 -2.02 -25.88 3.09
CA THR A 24 -2.25 -25.35 4.44
C THR A 24 -0.95 -25.02 5.21
N GLY A 25 0.23 -25.35 4.68
CA GLY A 25 1.53 -24.90 5.16
C GLY A 25 2.05 -23.63 4.48
N ALA A 26 1.19 -22.96 3.66
CA ALA A 26 1.52 -21.77 2.86
C ALA A 26 2.58 -21.99 1.77
N GLY A 27 2.74 -23.21 1.29
CA GLY A 27 3.47 -23.55 0.06
C GLY A 27 2.58 -23.28 -1.15
N GLN A 28 3.07 -22.48 -2.13
CA GLN A 28 2.33 -22.24 -3.38
C GLN A 28 2.21 -23.55 -4.17
N VAL A 29 1.02 -23.85 -4.63
CA VAL A 29 0.78 -24.99 -5.54
C VAL A 29 1.26 -24.56 -6.94
N PRO A 30 2.24 -25.26 -7.52
CA PRO A 30 2.68 -24.97 -8.89
C PRO A 30 1.50 -25.09 -9.88
N ASP A 31 1.56 -24.32 -10.96
CA ASP A 31 0.61 -24.34 -12.08
C ASP A 31 -0.84 -23.94 -11.73
N VAL A 32 -1.07 -23.30 -10.60
CA VAL A 32 -2.36 -22.69 -10.24
C VAL A 32 -2.14 -21.23 -9.88
N GLU A 33 -2.09 -20.39 -10.92
CA GLU A 33 -1.82 -18.96 -10.79
C GLU A 33 -2.57 -18.17 -11.85
N VAL A 34 -3.60 -17.47 -11.44
CA VAL A 34 -4.43 -16.61 -12.30
C VAL A 34 -3.99 -15.16 -12.13
N HIS A 35 -3.79 -14.45 -13.26
CA HIS A 35 -3.46 -13.04 -13.28
C HIS A 35 -4.31 -12.31 -14.30
N LEU A 36 -5.25 -11.47 -13.85
CA LEU A 36 -6.18 -10.71 -14.68
C LEU A 36 -5.89 -9.21 -14.53
N PRO A 37 -5.24 -8.57 -15.50
CA PRO A 37 -4.92 -7.15 -15.43
C PRO A 37 -6.14 -6.27 -15.70
N TYR A 38 -6.17 -5.08 -15.09
CA TYR A 38 -7.07 -3.99 -15.41
C TYR A 38 -6.39 -2.64 -15.20
N GLN A 39 -7.02 -1.57 -15.66
CA GLN A 39 -6.48 -0.23 -15.51
C GLN A 39 -7.53 0.68 -14.85
N PRO A 40 -7.16 1.41 -13.78
CA PRO A 40 -8.00 2.48 -13.25
C PRO A 40 -8.04 3.66 -14.22
N ARG A 41 -9.06 4.49 -14.08
CA ARG A 41 -9.13 5.79 -14.73
C ARG A 41 -8.27 6.78 -13.96
N VAL A 42 -7.38 7.45 -14.67
CA VAL A 42 -6.50 8.50 -14.12
C VAL A 42 -6.72 9.77 -14.93
N ALA A 43 -6.84 10.92 -14.26
CA ALA A 43 -6.93 12.22 -14.92
C ALA A 43 -6.11 13.29 -14.18
N ALA A 44 -5.84 14.39 -14.87
CA ALA A 44 -4.99 15.47 -14.39
C ALA A 44 -5.57 16.26 -13.19
N ASP A 45 -6.87 16.14 -12.95
CA ASP A 45 -7.58 16.77 -11.83
C ASP A 45 -7.39 16.04 -10.48
N GLY A 46 -6.61 14.95 -10.46
CA GLY A 46 -6.40 14.10 -9.29
C GLY A 46 -7.32 12.86 -9.25
N THR A 47 -8.11 12.63 -10.30
CA THR A 47 -8.94 11.44 -10.41
C THR A 47 -8.08 10.17 -10.44
N TYR A 48 -8.40 9.22 -9.54
CA TYR A 48 -7.87 7.86 -9.54
C TYR A 48 -8.96 6.89 -9.08
N GLU A 49 -9.72 6.34 -10.02
CA GLU A 49 -10.95 5.59 -9.75
C GLU A 49 -11.13 4.40 -10.70
N THR A 50 -12.05 3.50 -10.37
CA THR A 50 -12.45 2.40 -11.26
C THR A 50 -13.94 2.09 -11.12
N ASP A 51 -14.50 1.36 -12.09
CA ASP A 51 -15.86 0.84 -12.00
C ASP A 51 -15.90 -0.38 -11.06
N ALA A 52 -16.60 -0.25 -9.94
CA ALA A 52 -16.70 -1.31 -8.93
C ALA A 52 -17.39 -2.57 -9.47
N GLY A 53 -18.40 -2.43 -10.32
CA GLY A 53 -19.12 -3.55 -10.92
C GLY A 53 -18.24 -4.33 -11.91
N ARG A 54 -17.43 -3.62 -12.72
CA ARG A 54 -16.46 -4.26 -13.61
C ARG A 54 -15.41 -5.02 -12.82
N LEU A 55 -14.86 -4.41 -11.75
CA LEU A 55 -13.86 -5.05 -10.90
C LEU A 55 -14.45 -6.28 -10.18
N PHE A 56 -15.72 -6.20 -9.73
CA PHE A 56 -16.41 -7.34 -9.13
C PHE A 56 -16.57 -8.51 -10.12
N ARG A 57 -16.90 -8.23 -11.37
CA ARG A 57 -16.95 -9.30 -12.41
C ARG A 57 -15.57 -9.92 -12.63
N LEU A 58 -14.51 -9.11 -12.61
CA LEU A 58 -13.13 -9.59 -12.74
C LEU A 58 -12.73 -10.52 -11.58
N VAL A 59 -13.13 -10.18 -10.34
CA VAL A 59 -12.98 -11.07 -9.17
C VAL A 59 -13.69 -12.40 -9.40
N GLY A 60 -14.93 -12.38 -9.90
CA GLY A 60 -15.66 -13.61 -10.24
C GLY A 60 -14.94 -14.45 -11.28
N SER A 61 -14.38 -13.82 -12.33
CA SER A 61 -13.60 -14.53 -13.36
C SER A 61 -12.30 -15.11 -12.80
N ALA A 62 -11.66 -14.43 -11.85
CA ALA A 62 -10.44 -14.94 -11.20
C ALA A 62 -10.74 -16.19 -10.35
N VAL A 63 -11.88 -16.21 -9.64
CA VAL A 63 -12.32 -17.40 -8.87
C VAL A 63 -12.68 -18.57 -9.81
N ASP A 64 -13.37 -18.30 -10.92
CA ASP A 64 -13.68 -19.35 -11.92
C ASP A 64 -12.39 -19.99 -12.45
N ALA A 65 -11.42 -19.17 -12.85
CA ALA A 65 -10.16 -19.64 -13.39
C ALA A 65 -9.35 -20.41 -12.34
N LEU A 66 -9.30 -19.92 -11.09
CA LEU A 66 -8.66 -20.62 -9.97
C LEU A 66 -9.23 -22.04 -9.79
N LEU A 67 -10.56 -22.19 -9.78
CA LEU A 67 -11.22 -23.47 -9.61
C LEU A 67 -10.99 -24.40 -10.82
N GLN A 68 -10.94 -23.84 -12.02
CA GLN A 68 -10.62 -24.57 -13.23
C GLN A 68 -9.19 -25.09 -13.23
N GLU A 69 -8.20 -24.25 -12.93
CA GLU A 69 -6.77 -24.62 -12.88
C GLU A 69 -6.47 -25.59 -11.73
N ALA A 70 -7.12 -25.43 -10.57
CA ALA A 70 -6.99 -26.34 -9.46
C ALA A 70 -7.45 -27.76 -9.79
N GLY A 71 -8.45 -27.88 -10.68
CA GLY A 71 -9.03 -29.16 -11.09
C GLY A 71 -9.86 -29.84 -9.98
N PRO A 72 -10.65 -30.89 -10.31
CA PRO A 72 -11.62 -31.46 -9.38
C PRO A 72 -11.04 -31.96 -8.05
N ARG A 73 -9.84 -32.56 -8.10
CA ARG A 73 -9.19 -33.14 -6.91
C ARG A 73 -8.72 -32.09 -5.90
N ARG A 74 -8.24 -30.93 -6.35
CA ARG A 74 -7.72 -29.88 -5.46
C ARG A 74 -8.85 -28.95 -5.00
N ARG A 75 -9.75 -28.52 -5.93
CA ARG A 75 -10.82 -27.58 -5.58
C ARG A 75 -11.77 -28.15 -4.51
N SER A 76 -12.08 -29.45 -4.52
CA SER A 76 -12.89 -30.10 -3.49
C SER A 76 -12.23 -30.19 -2.12
N ARG A 77 -10.94 -29.87 -2.01
CA ARG A 77 -10.14 -29.85 -0.77
C ARG A 77 -9.76 -28.43 -0.33
N ILE A 78 -10.34 -27.39 -0.94
CA ILE A 78 -10.16 -26.01 -0.47
C ILE A 78 -10.88 -25.87 0.88
N ARG A 79 -10.14 -25.43 1.90
CA ARG A 79 -10.60 -25.34 3.31
C ARG A 79 -10.94 -23.90 3.70
N ALA A 80 -10.32 -22.91 3.06
CA ALA A 80 -10.61 -21.49 3.24
C ALA A 80 -10.26 -20.69 2.00
N MET A 81 -10.85 -19.50 1.89
CA MET A 81 -10.42 -18.44 0.97
C MET A 81 -9.83 -17.28 1.79
N GLY A 82 -8.58 -16.94 1.53
CA GLY A 82 -7.93 -15.74 2.05
C GLY A 82 -7.99 -14.61 1.04
N VAL A 83 -8.18 -13.37 1.50
CA VAL A 83 -8.32 -12.23 0.62
C VAL A 83 -7.35 -11.11 1.00
N SER A 84 -6.55 -10.68 0.03
CA SER A 84 -5.73 -9.47 0.05
C SER A 84 -6.38 -8.40 -0.81
N THR A 85 -6.42 -7.16 -0.35
CA THR A 85 -6.88 -6.05 -1.19
C THR A 85 -6.21 -4.74 -0.81
N PHE A 86 -6.25 -3.77 -1.74
CA PHE A 86 -5.77 -2.41 -1.47
C PHE A 86 -6.63 -1.74 -0.39
N TRP A 87 -5.96 -1.02 0.52
CA TRP A 87 -6.61 -0.14 1.48
C TRP A 87 -7.19 1.12 0.83
N HIS A 88 -7.97 1.88 1.59
CA HIS A 88 -8.43 3.25 1.33
C HIS A 88 -9.44 3.40 0.19
N GLY A 89 -9.76 2.32 -0.54
CA GLY A 89 -10.81 2.38 -1.55
C GLY A 89 -12.16 2.71 -0.92
N LEU A 90 -12.94 3.62 -1.55
CA LEU A 90 -14.26 4.05 -1.08
C LEU A 90 -15.26 3.98 -2.22
N VAL A 91 -16.41 3.36 -1.97
CA VAL A 91 -17.56 3.35 -2.87
C VAL A 91 -18.84 3.61 -2.08
N GLY A 92 -19.69 4.48 -2.59
CA GLY A 92 -21.07 4.63 -2.11
C GLY A 92 -21.96 3.59 -2.77
N ALA A 93 -22.74 2.84 -1.99
CA ALA A 93 -23.65 1.80 -2.47
C ALA A 93 -25.05 1.95 -1.88
N ASP A 94 -26.06 1.40 -2.56
CA ASP A 94 -27.39 1.24 -1.99
C ASP A 94 -27.46 0.03 -1.02
N ALA A 95 -28.60 -0.17 -0.40
CA ALA A 95 -28.82 -1.27 0.55
C ALA A 95 -28.64 -2.66 -0.10
N GLY A 96 -28.88 -2.79 -1.41
CA GLY A 96 -28.68 -4.02 -2.17
C GLY A 96 -27.23 -4.26 -2.63
N GLY A 97 -26.33 -3.32 -2.37
CA GLY A 97 -24.92 -3.40 -2.78
C GLY A 97 -24.66 -2.90 -4.22
N LYS A 98 -25.63 -2.24 -4.89
CA LYS A 98 -25.40 -1.59 -6.15
C LYS A 98 -24.56 -0.33 -5.94
N ALA A 99 -23.42 -0.24 -6.60
CA ALA A 99 -22.59 0.95 -6.56
C ALA A 99 -23.34 2.18 -7.11
N LEU A 100 -23.32 3.26 -6.34
CA LEU A 100 -23.90 4.57 -6.66
C LEU A 100 -22.83 5.58 -7.08
N THR A 101 -21.56 5.27 -6.79
CA THR A 101 -20.39 6.06 -7.17
C THR A 101 -19.37 5.19 -7.88
N PRO A 102 -18.37 5.77 -8.57
CA PRO A 102 -17.13 5.06 -8.85
C PRO A 102 -16.48 4.55 -7.55
N LEU A 103 -15.61 3.57 -7.66
CA LEU A 103 -14.70 3.18 -6.58
C LEU A 103 -13.50 4.14 -6.60
N TYR A 104 -13.46 5.07 -5.64
CA TYR A 104 -12.35 6.00 -5.44
C TYR A 104 -11.18 5.25 -4.82
N LEU A 105 -10.02 5.25 -5.46
CA LEU A 105 -8.85 4.51 -5.01
C LEU A 105 -7.95 5.37 -4.09
N TRP A 106 -6.88 4.76 -3.56
CA TRP A 106 -5.98 5.37 -2.59
C TRP A 106 -5.23 6.60 -3.12
N ALA A 107 -4.98 6.69 -4.43
CA ALA A 107 -4.26 7.80 -5.06
C ALA A 107 -5.20 8.90 -5.59
N ASP A 108 -6.52 8.80 -5.35
CA ASP A 108 -7.45 9.88 -5.66
C ASP A 108 -7.22 11.07 -4.73
N THR A 109 -6.86 12.21 -5.31
CA THR A 109 -6.48 13.41 -4.57
C THR A 109 -7.50 14.54 -4.65
N ARG A 110 -8.68 14.33 -5.26
CA ARG A 110 -9.70 15.38 -5.45
C ARG A 110 -10.17 16.01 -4.16
N SER A 111 -10.14 15.28 -3.04
CA SER A 111 -10.54 15.74 -1.70
C SER A 111 -9.41 16.46 -0.92
N TRP A 112 -8.40 16.99 -1.60
CA TRP A 112 -7.27 17.63 -0.93
C TRP A 112 -7.66 18.88 -0.12
N ARG A 113 -8.64 19.66 -0.60
CA ARG A 113 -9.14 20.86 0.11
C ARG A 113 -9.83 20.50 1.42
N GLU A 114 -10.63 19.46 1.40
CA GLU A 114 -11.30 18.92 2.59
C GLU A 114 -10.29 18.34 3.58
N SER A 115 -9.25 17.71 3.10
CA SER A 115 -8.12 17.25 3.92
C SER A 115 -7.41 18.42 4.62
N ASP A 116 -7.16 19.52 3.92
CA ASP A 116 -6.56 20.74 4.48
C ASP A 116 -7.48 21.41 5.51
N GLU A 117 -8.77 21.44 5.26
CA GLU A 117 -9.75 21.95 6.21
C GLU A 117 -9.80 21.10 7.48
N LEU A 118 -9.85 19.77 7.35
CA LEU A 118 -9.83 18.87 8.50
C LEU A 118 -8.57 19.07 9.36
N ARG A 119 -7.41 19.31 8.74
CA ARG A 119 -6.17 19.65 9.47
C ARG A 119 -6.22 20.98 10.23
N ARG A 120 -7.02 21.92 9.77
CA ARG A 120 -7.20 23.23 10.43
C ARG A 120 -8.27 23.20 11.52
N THR A 121 -9.25 22.32 11.43
CA THR A 121 -10.42 22.26 12.31
C THR A 121 -10.31 21.22 13.42
N LEU A 122 -9.49 20.20 13.21
CA LEU A 122 -9.23 19.14 14.18
C LEU A 122 -7.78 19.26 14.72
N ASP A 123 -7.50 18.57 15.82
CA ASP A 123 -6.14 18.29 16.23
C ASP A 123 -5.60 17.11 15.39
N PRO A 124 -4.68 17.36 14.43
CA PRO A 124 -4.20 16.31 13.53
C PRO A 124 -3.44 15.19 14.26
N ASP A 125 -2.74 15.54 15.35
CA ASP A 125 -2.00 14.55 16.15
C ASP A 125 -2.97 13.66 16.92
N ALA A 126 -3.98 14.23 17.57
CA ALA A 126 -5.00 13.46 18.28
C ALA A 126 -5.73 12.47 17.35
N VAL A 127 -6.12 12.90 16.14
CA VAL A 127 -6.73 12.02 15.15
C VAL A 127 -5.74 10.94 14.71
N HIS A 128 -4.49 11.30 14.44
CA HIS A 128 -3.45 10.37 14.01
C HIS A 128 -3.16 9.30 15.06
N GLN A 129 -3.07 9.68 16.35
CA GLN A 129 -2.82 8.71 17.43
C GLN A 129 -4.00 7.75 17.62
N ARG A 130 -5.22 8.23 17.44
CA ARG A 130 -6.44 7.44 17.61
C ARG A 130 -6.71 6.50 16.44
N THR A 131 -6.54 6.99 15.22
CA THR A 131 -6.89 6.22 14.00
C THR A 131 -5.71 5.58 13.29
N GLY A 132 -4.45 5.96 13.64
CA GLY A 132 -3.26 5.55 12.91
C GLY A 132 -3.12 6.18 11.51
N CYS A 133 -4.04 7.04 11.13
CA CYS A 133 -4.12 7.67 9.82
C CYS A 133 -3.94 9.18 9.92
N LEU A 134 -3.25 9.75 8.95
CA LEU A 134 -3.14 11.20 8.84
C LEU A 134 -4.38 11.77 8.17
N LEU A 135 -4.66 13.05 8.40
CA LEU A 135 -5.68 13.78 7.64
C LEU A 135 -5.15 14.07 6.23
N HIS A 136 -5.48 13.20 5.28
CA HIS A 136 -4.94 13.19 3.91
C HIS A 136 -6.02 12.72 2.91
N PRO A 137 -6.02 13.17 1.64
CA PRO A 137 -7.00 12.78 0.62
C PRO A 137 -7.11 11.26 0.40
N THR A 138 -6.08 10.51 0.72
CA THR A 138 -6.08 9.04 0.65
C THR A 138 -7.19 8.43 1.48
N TYR A 139 -7.49 9.00 2.67
CA TYR A 139 -8.39 8.41 3.66
C TYR A 139 -9.84 8.89 3.51
N TRP A 140 -10.75 8.13 4.06
CA TRP A 140 -12.19 8.37 3.93
C TRP A 140 -12.67 9.69 4.52
N PRO A 141 -12.17 10.22 5.65
CA PRO A 141 -12.67 11.48 6.19
C PRO A 141 -12.69 12.61 5.15
N ALA A 142 -11.60 12.82 4.43
CA ALA A 142 -11.52 13.85 3.38
C ALA A 142 -12.44 13.54 2.19
N LYS A 143 -12.46 12.28 1.73
CA LYS A 143 -13.32 11.85 0.61
C LYS A 143 -14.81 12.00 0.95
N LEU A 144 -15.22 11.64 2.16
CA LEU A 144 -16.61 11.75 2.61
C LEU A 144 -17.06 13.20 2.71
N LEU A 145 -16.21 14.09 3.26
CA LEU A 145 -16.50 15.51 3.33
C LEU A 145 -16.62 16.14 1.92
N TRP A 146 -15.73 15.74 1.00
CA TRP A 146 -15.77 16.13 -0.40
C TRP A 146 -17.06 15.67 -1.10
N LEU A 147 -17.47 14.41 -0.89
CA LEU A 147 -18.72 13.86 -1.43
C LEU A 147 -19.96 14.53 -0.83
N LYS A 148 -19.95 14.81 0.47
CA LYS A 148 -21.05 15.54 1.15
C LYS A 148 -21.32 16.89 0.48
N ARG A 149 -20.27 17.59 0.06
CA ARG A 149 -20.37 18.91 -0.57
C ARG A 149 -20.65 18.84 -2.06
N GLY A 150 -19.92 17.97 -2.76
CA GLY A 150 -19.99 17.87 -4.23
C GLY A 150 -21.23 17.12 -4.73
N GLU A 151 -21.76 16.19 -3.93
CA GLU A 151 -22.83 15.28 -4.31
C GLU A 151 -24.01 15.29 -3.32
N PRO A 152 -24.66 16.46 -3.07
CA PRO A 152 -25.69 16.58 -2.03
C PRO A 152 -26.93 15.73 -2.29
N VAL A 153 -27.24 15.42 -3.56
CA VAL A 153 -28.37 14.54 -3.91
C VAL A 153 -28.04 13.09 -3.51
N LEU A 154 -26.83 12.63 -3.78
CA LEU A 154 -26.36 11.32 -3.35
C LEU A 154 -26.29 11.24 -1.82
N TRP A 155 -25.75 12.27 -1.16
CA TRP A 155 -25.62 12.32 0.30
C TRP A 155 -26.96 12.14 1.01
N ARG A 156 -28.01 12.82 0.54
CA ARG A 156 -29.37 12.71 1.10
C ARG A 156 -29.99 11.31 0.98
N ARG A 157 -29.51 10.47 0.06
CA ARG A 157 -29.93 9.07 -0.06
C ARG A 157 -29.37 8.17 1.05
N ARG A 158 -28.47 8.69 1.90
CA ARG A 158 -27.77 7.94 2.95
C ARG A 158 -27.17 6.64 2.43
N PRO A 159 -26.24 6.72 1.42
CA PRO A 159 -25.63 5.52 0.87
C PRO A 159 -24.83 4.79 1.95
N ARG A 160 -24.62 3.50 1.76
CA ARG A 160 -23.61 2.77 2.51
C ARG A 160 -22.24 3.10 1.96
N TRP A 161 -21.28 3.40 2.84
CA TRP A 161 -19.89 3.68 2.49
C TRP A 161 -19.06 2.43 2.71
N LEU A 162 -18.56 1.86 1.64
CA LEU A 162 -17.95 0.53 1.64
C LEU A 162 -16.54 0.59 1.03
N SER A 163 -15.64 -0.27 1.52
CA SER A 163 -14.45 -0.63 0.75
C SER A 163 -14.85 -1.54 -0.43
N PHE A 164 -13.93 -1.78 -1.33
CA PHE A 164 -14.23 -2.71 -2.42
C PHE A 164 -14.51 -4.13 -1.90
N TRP A 165 -13.77 -4.58 -0.88
CA TRP A 165 -14.05 -5.88 -0.26
C TRP A 165 -15.43 -5.94 0.37
N ASP A 166 -15.87 -4.89 1.07
CA ASP A 166 -17.17 -4.88 1.72
C ASP A 166 -18.30 -5.01 0.70
N LEU A 167 -18.13 -4.37 -0.48
CA LEU A 167 -19.04 -4.51 -1.60
C LEU A 167 -19.05 -5.96 -2.14
N VAL A 168 -17.87 -6.57 -2.30
CA VAL A 168 -17.74 -7.99 -2.70
C VAL A 168 -18.42 -8.89 -1.66
N HIS A 169 -18.17 -8.65 -0.38
CA HIS A 169 -18.77 -9.40 0.72
C HIS A 169 -20.31 -9.29 0.73
N GLN A 170 -20.83 -8.07 0.51
CA GLN A 170 -22.28 -7.84 0.38
C GLN A 170 -22.89 -8.71 -0.73
N HIS A 171 -22.24 -8.79 -1.88
CA HIS A 171 -22.73 -9.61 -2.99
C HIS A 171 -22.61 -11.12 -2.73
N LEU A 172 -21.48 -11.56 -2.15
CA LEU A 172 -21.22 -12.98 -1.92
C LEU A 172 -22.04 -13.56 -0.78
N PHE A 173 -22.32 -12.78 0.28
CA PHE A 173 -22.89 -13.27 1.52
C PHE A 173 -24.18 -12.55 1.93
N GLY A 174 -24.66 -11.56 1.16
CA GLY A 174 -25.89 -10.81 1.44
C GLY A 174 -25.74 -9.70 2.49
N ARG A 175 -24.57 -9.51 3.08
CA ARG A 175 -24.26 -8.45 4.05
C ARG A 175 -22.84 -7.92 3.84
N ALA A 176 -22.60 -6.64 4.13
CA ALA A 176 -21.27 -6.06 4.09
C ALA A 176 -20.60 -6.24 5.48
N VAL A 177 -19.53 -7.02 5.50
CA VAL A 177 -18.71 -7.24 6.69
C VAL A 177 -17.27 -6.91 6.33
N THR A 178 -16.60 -6.17 7.21
CA THR A 178 -15.19 -5.79 7.09
C THR A 178 -14.38 -6.27 8.27
N GLY A 179 -13.13 -6.68 8.01
CA GLY A 179 -12.17 -6.96 9.07
C GLY A 179 -11.53 -5.67 9.60
N VAL A 180 -11.03 -5.70 10.83
CA VAL A 180 -10.32 -4.56 11.45
C VAL A 180 -9.14 -4.09 10.60
N SER A 181 -8.54 -4.98 9.79
CA SER A 181 -7.46 -4.60 8.86
C SER A 181 -7.93 -3.59 7.82
N MET A 182 -9.03 -3.87 7.12
CA MET A 182 -9.57 -2.96 6.12
C MET A 182 -10.16 -1.71 6.77
N ALA A 183 -10.87 -1.87 7.88
CA ALA A 183 -11.47 -0.77 8.63
C ALA A 183 -10.41 0.24 9.13
N SER A 184 -9.26 -0.22 9.64
CA SER A 184 -8.18 0.67 10.09
C SER A 184 -7.56 1.50 8.96
N GLY A 185 -7.55 0.96 7.74
CA GLY A 185 -7.08 1.70 6.56
C GLY A 185 -8.05 2.78 6.06
N THR A 186 -9.27 2.87 6.61
CA THR A 186 -10.23 3.93 6.23
C THR A 186 -9.88 5.29 6.82
N GLY A 187 -9.25 5.32 8.00
CA GLY A 187 -9.07 6.51 8.83
C GLY A 187 -10.29 6.83 9.69
N LEU A 188 -11.22 5.87 9.86
CA LEU A 188 -12.42 5.98 10.68
C LEU A 188 -12.47 4.94 11.81
N LEU A 189 -11.46 4.09 11.95
CA LEU A 189 -11.40 3.11 13.04
C LEU A 189 -10.54 3.65 14.18
N ASP A 190 -11.03 3.58 15.41
CA ASP A 190 -10.21 3.71 16.60
C ASP A 190 -9.33 2.46 16.74
N LEU A 191 -8.01 2.65 16.77
CA LEU A 191 -7.05 1.54 16.82
C LEU A 191 -7.08 0.81 18.16
N ALA A 192 -7.38 1.49 19.26
CA ALA A 192 -7.36 0.88 20.59
C ALA A 192 -8.56 -0.05 20.76
N ASP A 193 -9.72 0.43 20.46
CA ASP A 193 -10.99 -0.28 20.68
C ASP A 193 -11.37 -1.19 19.51
N CYS A 194 -10.73 -1.03 18.36
CA CYS A 194 -11.11 -1.69 17.11
C CYS A 194 -12.58 -1.49 16.77
N GLY A 195 -13.10 -0.29 17.02
CA GLY A 195 -14.45 0.19 16.74
C GLY A 195 -14.42 1.43 15.85
N TRP A 196 -15.57 1.85 15.32
CA TRP A 196 -15.64 3.07 14.52
C TRP A 196 -15.44 4.32 15.41
N ASP A 197 -14.66 5.30 14.93
CA ASP A 197 -14.37 6.56 15.63
C ASP A 197 -15.61 7.47 15.66
N GLY A 198 -16.34 7.47 16.78
CA GLY A 198 -17.59 8.22 16.94
C GLY A 198 -17.41 9.74 16.84
N GLU A 199 -16.23 10.31 17.07
CA GLU A 199 -15.96 11.73 16.90
C GLU A 199 -15.92 12.11 15.43
N LEU A 200 -15.16 11.36 14.61
CA LEU A 200 -15.12 11.58 13.18
C LEU A 200 -16.46 11.29 12.50
N LEU A 201 -17.17 10.24 12.91
CA LEU A 201 -18.49 9.94 12.37
C LEU A 201 -19.48 11.08 12.62
N ARG A 202 -19.52 11.64 13.83
CA ARG A 202 -20.37 12.80 14.15
C ARG A 202 -19.99 14.02 13.32
N LEU A 203 -18.70 14.33 13.17
CA LEU A 203 -18.23 15.45 12.35
C LEU A 203 -18.67 15.31 10.89
N LEU A 204 -18.56 14.11 10.35
CA LEU A 204 -18.90 13.81 8.96
C LEU A 204 -20.42 13.63 8.74
N GLU A 205 -21.22 13.53 9.80
CA GLU A 205 -22.66 13.19 9.77
C GLU A 205 -22.90 11.83 9.08
N VAL A 206 -22.04 10.85 9.38
CA VAL A 206 -22.16 9.46 8.93
C VAL A 206 -22.59 8.60 10.09
N GLY A 207 -23.69 7.85 9.94
CA GLY A 207 -24.11 6.87 10.93
C GLY A 207 -23.39 5.53 10.77
N GLU A 208 -23.22 4.79 11.85
CA GLU A 208 -22.58 3.45 11.79
C GLU A 208 -23.34 2.48 10.88
N GLU A 209 -24.65 2.65 10.73
CA GLU A 209 -25.49 1.86 9.82
C GLU A 209 -25.14 2.06 8.33
N GLN A 210 -24.43 3.15 8.02
CA GLN A 210 -23.91 3.44 6.67
C GLN A 210 -22.54 2.77 6.42
N LEU A 211 -21.91 2.19 7.45
CA LEU A 211 -20.64 1.49 7.37
C LEU A 211 -20.84 -0.03 7.34
N PRO A 212 -19.83 -0.81 6.94
CA PRO A 212 -19.91 -2.25 7.06
C PRO A 212 -19.86 -2.69 8.53
N GLU A 213 -20.44 -3.83 8.83
CA GLU A 213 -20.32 -4.49 10.13
C GLU A 213 -18.86 -4.96 10.34
N LEU A 214 -18.33 -4.77 11.54
CA LEU A 214 -17.00 -5.29 11.89
C LEU A 214 -17.09 -6.80 12.19
N GLY A 215 -16.32 -7.61 11.48
CA GLY A 215 -16.33 -9.07 11.61
C GLY A 215 -15.07 -9.71 11.04
N GLU A 216 -15.00 -11.04 11.05
CA GLU A 216 -13.78 -11.78 10.71
C GLU A 216 -13.89 -12.63 9.45
N SER A 217 -15.07 -13.11 9.10
CA SER A 217 -15.26 -13.98 7.93
C SER A 217 -16.69 -14.00 7.41
N GLY A 218 -16.84 -14.40 6.14
CA GLY A 218 -18.10 -14.77 5.51
C GLY A 218 -18.15 -16.28 5.27
N GLN A 219 -19.31 -16.89 5.48
CA GLN A 219 -19.56 -18.30 5.19
C GLN A 219 -20.99 -18.47 4.67
N GLY A 220 -21.18 -19.48 3.82
CA GLY A 220 -22.48 -19.71 3.20
C GLY A 220 -22.75 -18.75 2.06
N LEU A 221 -22.15 -19.00 0.90
CA LEU A 221 -22.34 -18.17 -0.30
C LEU A 221 -23.80 -17.97 -0.66
N ALA A 222 -24.19 -16.78 -1.07
CA ALA A 222 -25.50 -16.49 -1.65
C ALA A 222 -25.81 -17.46 -2.81
N ARG A 223 -27.08 -17.82 -2.97
CA ARG A 223 -27.55 -18.90 -3.86
C ARG A 223 -26.90 -18.88 -5.25
N GLN A 224 -26.79 -17.72 -5.86
CA GLN A 224 -26.22 -17.58 -7.21
C GLN A 224 -24.74 -17.99 -7.25
N PHE A 225 -23.94 -17.66 -6.22
CA PHE A 225 -22.53 -18.02 -6.12
C PHE A 225 -22.34 -19.46 -5.61
N ALA A 226 -23.22 -19.94 -4.76
CA ALA A 226 -23.24 -21.35 -4.34
C ALA A 226 -23.51 -22.30 -5.51
N VAL A 227 -24.30 -21.86 -6.51
CA VAL A 227 -24.51 -22.60 -7.79
C VAL A 227 -23.29 -22.46 -8.71
N ARG A 228 -22.69 -21.27 -8.80
CA ARG A 228 -21.52 -21.04 -9.67
C ARG A 228 -20.27 -21.74 -9.12
N TRP A 229 -20.08 -21.77 -7.82
CA TRP A 229 -18.90 -22.32 -7.11
C TRP A 229 -19.34 -23.37 -6.06
N PRO A 230 -19.84 -24.53 -6.47
CA PRO A 230 -20.39 -25.52 -5.54
C PRO A 230 -19.36 -26.03 -4.52
N ASP A 231 -18.08 -26.13 -4.92
CA ASP A 231 -16.99 -26.55 -4.04
C ASP A 231 -16.68 -25.49 -2.94
N LEU A 232 -17.05 -24.24 -3.15
CA LEU A 232 -16.84 -23.14 -2.20
C LEU A 232 -18.10 -22.80 -1.37
N ARG A 233 -19.23 -23.47 -1.58
CA ARG A 233 -20.53 -23.13 -0.96
C ARG A 233 -20.43 -22.88 0.54
N ASN A 234 -19.74 -23.75 1.28
CA ASN A 234 -19.60 -23.71 2.72
C ASN A 234 -18.16 -23.44 3.18
N VAL A 235 -17.27 -23.09 2.25
CA VAL A 235 -15.89 -22.73 2.57
C VAL A 235 -15.88 -21.34 3.21
N PRO A 236 -15.24 -21.12 4.36
CA PRO A 236 -15.12 -19.80 4.94
C PRO A 236 -14.22 -18.90 4.09
N TRP A 237 -14.67 -17.68 3.89
CA TRP A 237 -13.87 -16.59 3.30
C TRP A 237 -13.48 -15.65 4.43
N VAL A 238 -12.21 -15.64 4.76
CA VAL A 238 -11.69 -14.73 5.77
C VAL A 238 -11.79 -13.29 5.25
N CYS A 239 -12.27 -12.36 6.09
CA CYS A 239 -12.36 -10.96 5.70
C CYS A 239 -11.02 -10.45 5.18
N ALA A 240 -11.08 -9.65 4.12
CA ALA A 240 -9.88 -9.14 3.49
C ALA A 240 -9.02 -8.38 4.48
N ALA A 241 -7.73 -8.54 4.33
CA ALA A 241 -6.74 -7.67 4.95
C ALA A 241 -5.97 -6.88 3.89
N GLY A 242 -5.39 -5.77 4.29
CA GLY A 242 -4.67 -4.90 3.39
C GLY A 242 -3.41 -5.55 2.83
N ASP A 243 -3.20 -5.35 1.52
CA ASP A 243 -2.10 -5.92 0.74
C ASP A 243 -0.72 -5.72 1.39
N GLY A 244 -0.49 -4.53 1.97
CA GLY A 244 0.76 -4.21 2.65
C GLY A 244 1.01 -5.03 3.92
N ALA A 245 -0.02 -5.27 4.77
CA ALA A 245 0.11 -6.10 5.95
C ALA A 245 0.31 -7.57 5.57
N LEU A 246 -0.47 -8.04 4.58
CA LEU A 246 -0.34 -9.40 4.09
C LEU A 246 0.99 -9.64 3.38
N ALA A 247 1.55 -8.64 2.68
CA ALA A 247 2.90 -8.76 2.11
C ALA A 247 3.98 -8.94 3.20
N ASN A 248 3.83 -8.28 4.36
CA ASN A 248 4.70 -8.52 5.51
C ASN A 248 4.55 -9.95 6.04
N LEU A 249 3.30 -10.40 6.24
CA LEU A 249 2.99 -11.76 6.69
C LEU A 249 3.52 -12.80 5.70
N GLY A 250 3.26 -12.62 4.41
CA GLY A 250 3.69 -13.51 3.35
C GLY A 250 5.21 -13.56 3.14
N SER A 251 5.93 -12.51 3.52
CA SER A 251 7.40 -12.50 3.56
C SER A 251 7.96 -13.00 4.90
N ASN A 252 7.11 -13.39 5.83
CA ASN A 252 7.45 -13.75 7.21
C ASN A 252 8.24 -12.66 7.97
N CYS A 253 7.98 -11.37 7.64
CA CYS A 253 8.48 -10.21 8.36
C CYS A 253 7.46 -9.82 9.43
N VAL A 254 7.39 -10.61 10.51
CA VAL A 254 6.32 -10.56 11.53
C VAL A 254 6.82 -10.21 12.93
N ASP A 255 8.05 -9.74 13.03
CA ASP A 255 8.67 -9.31 14.29
C ASP A 255 9.42 -7.98 14.12
N PRO A 256 9.66 -7.21 15.22
CA PRO A 256 10.33 -5.91 15.17
C PRO A 256 11.78 -5.92 14.67
N THR A 257 12.44 -7.10 14.66
CA THR A 257 13.84 -7.21 14.22
C THR A 257 14.00 -7.18 12.70
N GLN A 258 12.89 -7.24 11.96
CA GLN A 258 12.86 -7.25 10.50
C GLN A 258 11.83 -6.23 9.97
N ARG A 259 12.19 -5.55 8.90
CA ARG A 259 11.29 -4.63 8.19
C ARG A 259 11.14 -5.07 6.74
N ALA A 260 9.93 -5.08 6.24
CA ALA A 260 9.67 -5.34 4.83
C ALA A 260 9.87 -4.07 4.02
N LEU A 261 10.81 -4.09 3.08
CA LEU A 261 11.07 -3.04 2.10
C LEU A 261 10.48 -3.46 0.76
N THR A 262 9.47 -2.77 0.28
CA THR A 262 8.84 -3.06 -1.01
C THR A 262 9.03 -1.90 -1.96
N VAL A 263 9.55 -2.16 -3.17
CA VAL A 263 9.61 -1.18 -4.25
C VAL A 263 9.01 -1.79 -5.51
N GLY A 264 7.75 -1.46 -5.74
CA GLY A 264 7.03 -1.65 -6.99
C GLY A 264 6.95 -0.33 -7.75
N THR A 265 5.79 0.04 -8.29
CA THR A 265 5.53 1.38 -8.85
C THR A 265 5.78 2.46 -7.81
N SER A 266 5.24 2.30 -6.62
CA SER A 266 5.53 3.10 -5.43
C SER A 266 6.42 2.33 -4.46
N GLY A 267 6.70 2.89 -3.28
CA GLY A 267 7.52 2.23 -2.27
C GLY A 267 6.84 2.15 -0.91
N ALA A 268 7.26 1.20 -0.07
CA ALA A 268 6.86 1.18 1.34
C ALA A 268 7.91 0.46 2.20
N LEU A 269 8.09 0.96 3.42
CA LEU A 269 8.86 0.31 4.47
C LEU A 269 7.94 0.09 5.67
N ARG A 270 7.85 -1.15 6.15
CA ARG A 270 6.85 -1.56 7.13
C ARG A 270 7.41 -2.56 8.11
N VAL A 271 6.86 -2.55 9.31
CA VAL A 271 7.04 -3.58 10.34
C VAL A 271 5.66 -4.09 10.77
N LEU A 272 5.51 -5.40 10.82
CA LEU A 272 4.33 -6.09 11.34
C LEU A 272 4.72 -6.79 12.64
N TYR A 273 3.94 -6.60 13.72
CA TYR A 273 4.24 -7.21 15.00
C TYR A 273 2.99 -7.28 15.90
N ARG A 274 3.05 -8.04 16.99
CA ARG A 274 2.01 -8.11 18.02
C ARG A 274 2.07 -6.94 18.99
N GLY A 275 0.92 -6.38 19.32
CA GLY A 275 0.76 -5.25 20.22
C GLY A 275 0.56 -3.93 19.50
N MET A 276 0.59 -2.82 20.26
CA MET A 276 0.43 -1.46 19.77
C MET A 276 1.69 -0.65 20.03
N PRO A 277 2.07 0.30 19.15
CA PRO A 277 3.12 1.25 19.47
C PRO A 277 2.63 2.17 20.60
N LYS A 278 3.55 2.62 21.45
CA LYS A 278 3.25 3.63 22.49
C LYS A 278 2.72 4.93 21.88
N ARG A 279 3.19 5.25 20.69
CA ARG A 279 2.77 6.38 19.87
C ARG A 279 2.97 6.02 18.40
N VAL A 280 2.06 6.43 17.53
CA VAL A 280 2.25 6.34 16.08
C VAL A 280 3.27 7.41 15.69
N PRO A 281 4.38 7.07 15.01
CA PRO A 281 5.40 8.07 14.65
C PRO A 281 4.85 9.11 13.69
N GLU A 282 5.23 10.36 13.89
CA GLU A 282 4.89 11.43 12.96
C GLU A 282 5.29 11.09 11.52
N GLY A 283 4.39 11.34 10.56
CA GLY A 283 4.63 11.07 9.15
C GLY A 283 4.61 9.60 8.75
N LEU A 284 4.29 8.70 9.68
CA LEU A 284 4.03 7.29 9.40
C LEU A 284 2.57 6.95 9.72
N TRP A 285 2.13 5.82 9.27
CA TRP A 285 0.80 5.29 9.55
C TRP A 285 0.88 4.00 10.36
N CYS A 286 -0.22 3.67 11.05
CA CYS A 286 -0.40 2.43 11.79
C CYS A 286 -1.76 1.83 11.44
N TYR A 287 -1.79 0.59 10.93
CA TYR A 287 -3.03 -0.13 10.67
C TYR A 287 -3.04 -1.46 11.42
N ARG A 288 -4.20 -1.99 11.65
CA ARG A 288 -4.39 -3.34 12.16
C ARG A 288 -4.18 -4.37 11.04
N LEU A 289 -3.57 -5.52 11.37
CA LEU A 289 -3.76 -6.75 10.60
C LEU A 289 -4.97 -7.51 11.16
N ASP A 290 -5.00 -7.64 12.47
CA ASP A 290 -6.09 -8.20 13.29
C ASP A 290 -6.14 -7.47 14.64
N ARG A 291 -6.87 -8.02 15.61
CA ARG A 291 -6.99 -7.40 16.95
C ARG A 291 -5.68 -7.39 17.73
N ASP A 292 -4.76 -8.30 17.43
CA ASP A 292 -3.50 -8.49 18.17
C ASP A 292 -2.29 -7.88 17.46
N ARG A 293 -2.33 -7.80 16.13
CA ARG A 293 -1.19 -7.40 15.29
C ARG A 293 -1.44 -6.08 14.59
N VAL A 294 -0.40 -5.26 14.55
CA VAL A 294 -0.38 -4.00 13.80
C VAL A 294 0.73 -4.00 12.78
N VAL A 295 0.50 -3.26 11.70
CA VAL A 295 1.53 -2.88 10.74
C VAL A 295 1.77 -1.38 10.84
N VAL A 296 3.01 -0.99 11.13
CA VAL A 296 3.45 0.41 11.18
C VAL A 296 4.42 0.66 10.05
N GLY A 297 4.29 1.78 9.38
CA GLY A 297 5.20 2.07 8.28
C GLY A 297 4.97 3.39 7.57
N GLY A 298 5.78 3.59 6.55
CA GLY A 298 5.67 4.71 5.61
C GLY A 298 5.55 4.21 4.18
N ALA A 299 4.76 4.92 3.40
CA ALA A 299 4.59 4.64 1.98
C ALA A 299 5.07 5.83 1.16
N LEU A 300 5.93 5.58 0.19
CA LEU A 300 6.46 6.57 -0.74
C LEU A 300 5.65 6.56 -2.03
N SER A 301 5.26 7.73 -2.52
CA SER A 301 4.61 7.86 -3.84
C SER A 301 5.56 7.53 -4.99
N ASN A 302 6.85 7.72 -4.75
CA ASN A 302 7.94 7.57 -5.72
C ASN A 302 8.81 6.36 -5.38
N GLY A 303 8.90 5.44 -6.33
CA GLY A 303 9.67 4.21 -6.24
C GLY A 303 10.14 3.79 -7.63
N GLY A 304 9.67 2.66 -8.13
CA GLY A 304 9.97 2.19 -9.48
C GLY A 304 9.41 3.10 -10.58
N ASN A 305 8.34 3.85 -10.33
CA ASN A 305 7.84 4.87 -11.26
C ASN A 305 8.86 5.98 -11.52
N LEU A 306 9.61 6.42 -10.51
CA LEU A 306 10.70 7.38 -10.67
C LEU A 306 11.81 6.80 -11.57
N TYR A 307 12.24 5.55 -11.29
CA TYR A 307 13.23 4.87 -12.13
C TYR A 307 12.76 4.73 -13.57
N ALA A 308 11.52 4.28 -13.78
CA ALA A 308 10.93 4.17 -15.11
C ALA A 308 10.81 5.51 -15.83
N TRP A 309 10.44 6.57 -15.11
CA TRP A 309 10.39 7.92 -15.68
C TRP A 309 11.77 8.42 -16.07
N LEU A 310 12.77 8.30 -15.20
CA LEU A 310 14.14 8.72 -15.47
C LEU A 310 14.73 7.99 -16.69
N THR A 311 14.60 6.67 -16.74
CA THR A 311 15.19 5.87 -17.84
C THR A 311 14.52 6.16 -19.17
N ARG A 312 13.21 6.37 -19.19
CA ARG A 312 12.47 6.76 -20.39
C ARG A 312 12.82 8.19 -20.85
N THR A 313 12.77 9.15 -19.93
CA THR A 313 12.95 10.58 -20.24
C THR A 313 14.39 10.88 -20.68
N LEU A 314 15.36 10.21 -20.09
CA LEU A 314 16.76 10.37 -20.40
C LEU A 314 17.26 9.39 -21.48
N ALA A 315 16.37 8.58 -22.06
CA ALA A 315 16.65 7.59 -23.12
C ALA A 315 17.87 6.69 -22.81
N VAL A 316 17.94 6.14 -21.58
CA VAL A 316 19.09 5.38 -21.10
C VAL A 316 18.94 3.90 -21.42
N GLU A 317 19.98 3.28 -21.98
CA GLU A 317 20.03 1.83 -22.23
C GLU A 317 20.26 1.04 -20.93
N LEU A 318 19.23 0.30 -20.49
CA LEU A 318 19.21 -0.39 -19.19
C LEU A 318 20.40 -1.35 -18.94
N PRO A 319 20.83 -2.22 -19.89
CA PRO A 319 21.96 -3.13 -19.62
C PRO A 319 23.28 -2.40 -19.33
N ARG A 320 23.56 -1.31 -20.05
CA ARG A 320 24.75 -0.47 -19.84
C ARG A 320 24.62 0.36 -18.55
N LEU A 321 23.40 0.78 -18.21
CA LEU A 321 23.13 1.58 -17.02
C LEU A 321 23.50 0.81 -15.75
N GLU A 322 23.01 -0.43 -15.56
CA GLU A 322 23.29 -1.22 -14.34
C GLU A 322 24.80 -1.43 -14.14
N ALA A 323 25.54 -1.76 -15.20
CA ALA A 323 27.00 -1.89 -15.13
C ALA A 323 27.69 -0.58 -14.73
N ARG A 324 27.17 0.55 -15.20
CA ARG A 324 27.68 1.88 -14.86
C ARG A 324 27.31 2.25 -13.41
N LEU A 325 26.08 2.04 -12.97
CA LEU A 325 25.63 2.31 -11.61
C LEU A 325 26.46 1.59 -10.54
N ARG A 326 26.91 0.37 -10.81
CA ARG A 326 27.80 -0.39 -9.91
C ARG A 326 29.21 0.22 -9.74
N ARG A 327 29.66 1.06 -10.65
CA ARG A 327 30.98 1.69 -10.63
C ARG A 327 30.99 3.03 -9.87
N TYR A 328 29.81 3.62 -9.63
CA TYR A 328 29.73 4.87 -8.91
C TYR A 328 30.13 4.69 -7.44
N ARG A 329 30.91 5.63 -6.93
CA ARG A 329 31.07 5.79 -5.49
C ARG A 329 29.79 6.41 -4.90
N PRO A 330 29.43 6.11 -3.65
CA PRO A 330 28.30 6.76 -2.99
C PRO A 330 28.38 8.28 -3.06
N VAL A 331 27.28 8.92 -3.45
CA VAL A 331 27.13 10.39 -3.48
C VAL A 331 28.16 11.12 -4.38
N SER A 332 28.72 10.43 -5.39
CA SER A 332 29.80 11.02 -6.22
C SER A 332 29.31 11.86 -7.41
N THR A 333 28.00 11.97 -7.63
CA THR A 333 27.44 12.74 -8.76
C THR A 333 27.44 14.25 -8.55
N GLY A 334 27.57 14.71 -7.30
CA GLY A 334 27.42 16.12 -6.93
C GLY A 334 25.98 16.63 -6.95
N LEU A 335 25.03 15.77 -7.32
CA LEU A 335 23.62 16.13 -7.43
C LEU A 335 22.87 15.93 -6.11
N THR A 336 21.93 16.81 -5.83
CA THR A 336 20.91 16.62 -4.81
C THR A 336 19.54 16.55 -5.47
N PHE A 337 18.81 15.46 -5.28
CA PHE A 337 17.51 15.23 -5.90
C PHE A 337 16.42 15.13 -4.83
N VAL A 338 15.34 15.89 -4.98
CA VAL A 338 14.07 15.72 -4.23
C VAL A 338 13.14 14.91 -5.12
N PRO A 339 12.87 13.61 -4.83
CA PRO A 339 12.30 12.66 -5.79
C PRO A 339 10.76 12.65 -5.82
N LEU A 340 10.09 13.79 -5.68
CA LEU A 340 8.64 13.89 -5.41
C LEU A 340 7.82 14.13 -6.69
N LEU A 341 8.06 13.38 -7.77
CA LEU A 341 7.34 13.52 -9.04
C LEU A 341 5.84 13.21 -8.95
N ALA A 342 5.42 12.38 -8.01
CA ALA A 342 4.03 11.98 -7.77
C ALA A 342 3.51 12.49 -6.41
N GLY A 343 3.96 13.67 -5.99
CA GLY A 343 3.69 14.18 -4.65
C GLY A 343 4.37 13.36 -3.56
N GLU A 344 4.06 13.68 -2.32
CA GLU A 344 4.60 13.00 -1.15
C GLU A 344 3.49 12.38 -0.31
N ARG A 345 3.71 11.13 0.12
CA ARG A 345 3.01 10.51 1.25
C ARG A 345 3.92 10.58 2.48
N SER A 346 4.47 9.46 2.95
CA SER A 346 5.42 9.49 4.06
C SER A 346 6.77 10.09 3.61
N PRO A 347 7.46 10.82 4.48
CA PRO A 347 7.03 11.22 5.82
C PRO A 347 6.32 12.57 5.91
N GLY A 348 6.40 13.45 4.92
CA GLY A 348 5.93 14.83 4.99
C GLY A 348 4.47 15.04 4.57
N PHE A 349 3.89 14.11 3.82
CA PHE A 349 2.53 14.16 3.29
C PHE A 349 2.18 15.44 2.49
N ALA A 350 3.18 16.05 1.85
CA ALA A 350 3.02 17.19 0.95
C ALA A 350 2.48 16.71 -0.41
N SER A 351 1.17 16.60 -0.55
CA SER A 351 0.50 16.02 -1.73
C SER A 351 0.75 16.79 -3.04
N HIS A 352 1.10 18.09 -2.95
CA HIS A 352 1.44 18.94 -4.11
C HIS A 352 2.95 19.14 -4.29
N ALA A 353 3.78 18.47 -3.52
CA ALA A 353 5.22 18.53 -3.71
C ALA A 353 5.61 18.04 -5.10
N THR A 354 6.62 18.68 -5.69
CA THR A 354 7.17 18.34 -7.00
C THR A 354 8.65 17.98 -6.90
N GLY A 355 9.14 17.19 -7.85
CA GLY A 355 10.55 16.82 -7.92
C GLY A 355 11.45 17.98 -8.30
N SER A 356 12.68 17.98 -7.76
CA SER A 356 13.70 18.99 -8.07
C SER A 356 15.09 18.37 -8.07
N ILE A 357 15.99 18.89 -8.91
CA ILE A 357 17.39 18.48 -8.99
C ILE A 357 18.26 19.73 -8.88
N ALA A 358 19.20 19.72 -7.95
CA ALA A 358 20.20 20.76 -7.77
C ALA A 358 21.62 20.22 -8.05
N GLY A 359 22.55 21.09 -8.44
CA GLY A 359 23.95 20.74 -8.70
C GLY A 359 24.27 20.33 -10.15
N LEU A 360 23.36 20.54 -11.10
CA LEU A 360 23.60 20.26 -12.52
C LEU A 360 24.74 21.14 -13.09
N THR A 361 25.61 20.51 -13.88
CA THR A 361 26.69 21.16 -14.64
C THR A 361 26.68 20.66 -16.07
N GLN A 362 27.45 21.28 -16.94
CA GLN A 362 27.61 20.79 -18.34
C GLN A 362 28.22 19.38 -18.42
N ALA A 363 28.94 18.92 -17.40
CA ALA A 363 29.52 17.60 -17.33
C ALA A 363 28.54 16.54 -16.83
N THR A 364 27.35 16.93 -16.32
CA THR A 364 26.35 16.01 -15.79
C THR A 364 25.81 15.11 -16.90
N THR A 365 25.88 13.80 -16.67
CA THR A 365 25.37 12.81 -17.62
C THR A 365 24.03 12.25 -17.21
N ALA A 366 23.28 11.65 -18.14
CA ALA A 366 22.02 10.97 -17.86
C ALA A 366 22.14 9.91 -16.75
N ALA A 367 23.26 9.16 -16.71
CA ALA A 367 23.50 8.16 -15.68
C ALA A 367 23.74 8.78 -14.29
N ASP A 368 24.29 9.98 -14.20
CA ASP A 368 24.47 10.71 -12.94
C ASP A 368 23.10 11.11 -12.38
N ILE A 369 22.17 11.57 -13.24
CA ILE A 369 20.82 11.93 -12.85
C ILE A 369 20.04 10.69 -12.37
N VAL A 370 20.12 9.56 -13.11
CA VAL A 370 19.49 8.31 -12.66
C VAL A 370 20.06 7.86 -11.33
N ARG A 371 21.40 7.87 -11.18
CA ARG A 371 22.05 7.51 -9.91
C ARG A 371 21.57 8.37 -8.76
N ALA A 372 21.54 9.68 -8.93
CA ALA A 372 21.05 10.61 -7.91
C ALA A 372 19.56 10.35 -7.55
N GLY A 373 18.73 10.00 -8.52
CA GLY A 373 17.32 9.64 -8.27
C GLY A 373 17.17 8.36 -7.45
N LEU A 374 17.99 7.33 -7.71
CA LEU A 374 18.00 6.10 -6.91
C LEU A 374 18.51 6.34 -5.49
N GLU A 375 19.56 7.15 -5.34
CA GLU A 375 20.09 7.56 -4.03
C GLU A 375 19.07 8.37 -3.24
N ALA A 376 18.39 9.31 -3.88
CA ALA A 376 17.34 10.12 -3.26
C ALA A 376 16.17 9.27 -2.77
N THR A 377 15.72 8.30 -3.56
CA THR A 377 14.68 7.36 -3.13
C THR A 377 15.13 6.53 -1.92
N ALA A 378 16.38 6.08 -1.89
CA ALA A 378 16.91 5.34 -0.75
C ALA A 378 17.03 6.21 0.50
N ILE A 379 17.29 7.49 0.37
CA ILE A 379 17.28 8.48 1.47
C ILE A 379 15.86 8.64 2.02
N GLU A 380 14.83 8.70 1.18
CA GLU A 380 13.44 8.74 1.68
C GLU A 380 13.10 7.48 2.49
N PHE A 381 13.54 6.30 2.07
CA PHE A 381 13.40 5.08 2.88
C PHE A 381 14.19 5.15 4.19
N ALA A 382 15.39 5.73 4.19
CA ALA A 382 16.17 5.93 5.41
C ALA A 382 15.44 6.86 6.40
N ARG A 383 14.76 7.90 5.93
CA ARG A 383 13.93 8.79 6.76
C ARG A 383 12.76 8.04 7.39
N VAL A 384 12.10 7.15 6.67
CA VAL A 384 11.05 6.28 7.22
C VAL A 384 11.62 5.31 8.25
N ASP A 385 12.78 4.70 7.97
CA ASP A 385 13.46 3.75 8.88
C ASP A 385 13.84 4.40 10.20
N GLN A 386 14.36 5.63 10.16
CA GLN A 386 14.71 6.42 11.36
C GLN A 386 13.49 6.73 12.23
N ARG A 387 12.31 7.03 11.62
CA ARG A 387 11.08 7.26 12.38
C ARG A 387 10.56 5.97 13.01
N LEU A 388 10.69 4.84 12.33
CA LEU A 388 10.37 3.54 12.90
C LEU A 388 11.28 3.20 14.09
N ASP A 389 12.57 3.58 14.07
CA ASP A 389 13.48 3.37 15.18
C ASP A 389 13.11 4.13 16.46
N GLN A 390 12.40 5.26 16.35
CA GLN A 390 11.94 6.03 17.51
C GLN A 390 10.95 5.24 18.39
N VAL A 391 10.18 4.34 17.81
CA VAL A 391 9.14 3.57 18.51
C VAL A 391 9.43 2.07 18.56
N LEU A 392 10.17 1.55 17.59
CA LEU A 392 10.52 0.14 17.43
C LEU A 392 12.01 0.00 17.10
N PRO A 393 12.91 0.29 18.06
CA PRO A 393 14.33 0.12 17.85
C PRO A 393 14.71 -1.36 17.73
N GLY A 394 15.89 -1.63 17.15
CA GLY A 394 16.46 -2.98 17.13
C GLY A 394 16.22 -3.79 15.86
N ALA A 395 15.72 -3.15 14.78
CA ALA A 395 15.71 -3.82 13.48
C ALA A 395 17.12 -4.23 13.06
N ARG A 396 17.29 -5.51 12.69
CA ARG A 396 18.58 -6.10 12.32
C ARG A 396 18.80 -6.14 10.81
N ARG A 397 17.72 -6.20 10.03
CA ARG A 397 17.76 -6.27 8.57
C ARG A 397 16.47 -5.79 7.94
N LEU A 398 16.56 -5.47 6.66
CA LEU A 398 15.43 -5.25 5.78
C LEU A 398 15.27 -6.46 4.86
N VAL A 399 14.05 -6.83 4.56
CA VAL A 399 13.71 -7.89 3.59
C VAL A 399 13.04 -7.22 2.38
N ALA A 400 13.76 -7.21 1.26
CA ALA A 400 13.38 -6.49 0.06
C ALA A 400 12.46 -7.33 -0.83
N ASN A 401 11.39 -6.70 -1.29
CA ASN A 401 10.42 -7.23 -2.24
C ASN A 401 10.21 -6.22 -3.39
N GLY A 402 9.61 -6.69 -4.48
CA GLY A 402 9.26 -5.87 -5.63
C GLY A 402 10.26 -6.01 -6.78
N ALA A 403 9.71 -6.28 -7.96
CA ALA A 403 10.50 -6.63 -9.15
C ALA A 403 11.48 -5.53 -9.56
N GLY A 404 11.11 -4.25 -9.41
CA GLY A 404 11.96 -3.13 -9.80
C GLY A 404 13.24 -3.04 -8.97
N LEU A 405 13.16 -3.24 -7.66
CA LEU A 405 14.31 -3.21 -6.76
C LEU A 405 15.17 -4.46 -6.93
N LEU A 406 14.55 -5.64 -6.93
CA LEU A 406 15.26 -6.93 -7.04
C LEU A 406 16.00 -7.10 -8.37
N ALA A 407 15.55 -6.44 -9.43
CA ALA A 407 16.21 -6.45 -10.73
C ALA A 407 17.52 -5.65 -10.77
N SER A 408 17.78 -4.76 -9.78
CA SER A 408 18.97 -3.89 -9.75
C SER A 408 19.84 -4.13 -8.51
N PRO A 409 20.87 -4.98 -8.60
CA PRO A 409 21.86 -5.15 -7.53
C PRO A 409 22.53 -3.84 -7.10
N ALA A 410 22.70 -2.87 -8.02
CA ALA A 410 23.21 -1.55 -7.67
C ALA A 410 22.24 -0.82 -6.73
N TRP A 411 20.93 -0.83 -7.03
CA TRP A 411 19.94 -0.18 -6.18
C TRP A 411 19.78 -0.87 -4.84
N MET A 412 19.85 -2.21 -4.80
CA MET A 412 19.88 -2.98 -3.54
C MET A 412 21.04 -2.56 -2.63
N GLN A 413 22.25 -2.35 -3.20
CA GLN A 413 23.41 -1.87 -2.43
C GLN A 413 23.23 -0.42 -1.97
N ILE A 414 22.68 0.47 -2.83
CA ILE A 414 22.34 1.85 -2.47
C ILE A 414 21.39 1.86 -1.27
N MET A 415 20.34 1.03 -1.29
CA MET A 415 19.38 0.91 -0.17
C MET A 415 20.08 0.50 1.11
N ALA A 416 20.94 -0.52 1.07
CA ALA A 416 21.67 -0.98 2.26
C ALA A 416 22.59 0.12 2.83
N ASP A 417 23.29 0.83 1.97
CA ASP A 417 24.23 1.88 2.37
C ASP A 417 23.52 3.14 2.87
N ALA A 418 22.44 3.58 2.20
CA ALA A 418 21.70 4.77 2.60
C ALA A 418 20.93 4.55 3.92
N ILE A 419 20.25 3.41 4.06
CA ILE A 419 19.48 3.09 5.27
C ILE A 419 20.40 2.72 6.45
N GLY A 420 21.60 2.20 6.18
CA GLY A 420 22.54 1.81 7.21
C GLY A 420 22.27 0.42 7.81
N ARG A 421 21.51 -0.41 7.10
CA ARG A 421 21.13 -1.79 7.50
C ARG A 421 21.34 -2.78 6.39
N PRO A 422 21.64 -4.06 6.70
CA PRO A 422 21.64 -5.12 5.69
C PRO A 422 20.28 -5.23 5.01
N VAL A 423 20.29 -5.33 3.67
CA VAL A 423 19.09 -5.56 2.86
C VAL A 423 19.20 -6.93 2.21
N ALA A 424 18.27 -7.83 2.52
CA ALA A 424 18.21 -9.19 1.98
C ALA A 424 17.09 -9.33 0.96
N GLU A 425 17.33 -10.04 -0.13
CA GLU A 425 16.31 -10.38 -1.12
C GLU A 425 15.29 -11.34 -0.50
N SER A 426 14.00 -11.04 -0.59
CA SER A 426 12.95 -11.99 -0.24
C SER A 426 12.90 -13.13 -1.26
N LYS A 427 12.76 -14.37 -0.81
CA LYS A 427 12.42 -15.51 -1.66
C LYS A 427 10.92 -15.72 -1.82
N ALA A 428 10.10 -15.03 -1.01
CA ALA A 428 8.66 -15.11 -1.13
C ALA A 428 8.22 -14.50 -2.46
N ARG A 429 7.66 -15.32 -3.33
CA ARG A 429 6.94 -14.88 -4.51
C ARG A 429 5.51 -14.54 -4.09
N GLU A 430 4.86 -13.60 -4.81
CA GLU A 430 3.45 -13.24 -4.57
C GLU A 430 3.15 -13.04 -3.07
N ALA A 431 3.94 -12.19 -2.41
CA ALA A 431 3.94 -12.04 -0.95
C ALA A 431 2.55 -11.70 -0.38
N SER A 432 1.75 -10.84 -1.05
CA SER A 432 0.39 -10.49 -0.61
C SER A 432 -0.54 -11.70 -0.68
N SER A 433 -0.50 -12.47 -1.78
CA SER A 433 -1.31 -13.69 -1.94
C SER A 433 -0.91 -14.76 -0.94
N ARG A 434 0.41 -14.96 -0.74
CA ARG A 434 0.92 -15.89 0.28
C ARG A 434 0.49 -15.47 1.68
N GLY A 435 0.54 -14.18 1.98
CA GLY A 435 0.06 -13.63 3.25
C GLY A 435 -1.43 -13.85 3.46
N ALA A 436 -2.25 -13.72 2.41
CA ALA A 436 -3.68 -14.03 2.48
C ALA A 436 -3.92 -15.52 2.77
N ALA A 437 -3.11 -16.42 2.18
CA ALA A 437 -3.18 -17.85 2.46
C ALA A 437 -2.75 -18.17 3.91
N ILE A 438 -1.66 -17.55 4.41
CA ILE A 438 -1.23 -17.71 5.81
C ILE A 438 -2.32 -17.24 6.76
N PHE A 439 -2.86 -16.03 6.54
CA PHE A 439 -3.90 -15.43 7.38
C PHE A 439 -5.17 -16.31 7.44
N ALA A 440 -5.56 -16.89 6.31
CA ALA A 440 -6.69 -17.82 6.25
C ALA A 440 -6.37 -19.16 6.95
N ALA A 441 -5.15 -19.67 6.82
CA ALA A 441 -4.73 -20.88 7.51
C ALA A 441 -4.62 -20.69 9.04
N GLU A 442 -4.21 -19.49 9.49
CA GLU A 442 -4.28 -19.11 10.92
C GLU A 442 -5.71 -19.10 11.43
N HIS A 443 -6.65 -18.52 10.65
CA HIS A 443 -8.07 -18.50 11.00
C HIS A 443 -8.68 -19.91 11.11
N LEU A 444 -8.19 -20.85 10.31
CA LEU A 444 -8.54 -22.27 10.44
C LEU A 444 -7.87 -22.98 11.64
N GLY A 445 -6.92 -22.33 12.31
CA GLY A 445 -6.13 -22.93 13.39
C GLY A 445 -5.15 -24.03 12.94
N VAL A 446 -4.81 -24.08 11.64
CA VAL A 446 -3.93 -25.12 11.07
C VAL A 446 -2.48 -24.65 10.87
N LEU A 447 -2.24 -23.35 10.99
CA LEU A 447 -0.92 -22.74 10.82
C LEU A 447 -0.73 -21.63 11.87
N ASP A 448 0.51 -21.44 12.29
CA ASP A 448 0.96 -20.30 13.09
C ASP A 448 1.97 -19.50 12.25
N GLY A 449 1.53 -18.38 11.68
CA GLY A 449 2.35 -17.56 10.78
C GLY A 449 3.56 -16.95 11.47
N ASP A 450 3.49 -16.71 12.78
CA ASP A 450 4.60 -16.15 13.56
C ASP A 450 5.78 -17.15 13.70
N LYS A 451 5.52 -18.45 13.52
CA LYS A 451 6.56 -19.51 13.55
C LYS A 451 7.22 -19.75 12.20
N LEU A 452 6.69 -19.19 11.12
CA LEU A 452 7.28 -19.33 9.81
C LEU A 452 8.60 -18.56 9.74
N ARG A 453 9.61 -19.16 9.08
CA ARG A 453 10.92 -18.50 8.93
C ARG A 453 10.96 -17.65 7.68
N THR A 454 11.58 -16.47 7.81
CA THR A 454 11.85 -15.59 6.66
C THR A 454 12.91 -16.23 5.77
N GLU A 455 12.52 -16.60 4.57
CA GLU A 455 13.44 -17.10 3.55
C GLU A 455 14.02 -15.96 2.76
N VAL A 456 15.36 -15.85 2.75
CA VAL A 456 16.08 -14.79 2.05
C VAL A 456 17.10 -15.33 1.08
N GLY A 457 17.35 -14.57 0.02
CA GLY A 457 18.39 -14.77 -0.95
C GLY A 457 19.67 -14.02 -0.59
N ARG A 458 20.23 -13.34 -1.58
CA ARG A 458 21.43 -12.52 -1.42
C ARG A 458 21.18 -11.39 -0.42
N THR A 459 22.18 -11.12 0.41
CA THR A 459 22.17 -10.01 1.37
C THR A 459 23.24 -8.99 1.01
N TYR A 460 22.83 -7.75 0.90
CA TYR A 460 23.67 -6.58 0.66
C TYR A 460 24.00 -5.95 2.02
N ARG A 461 25.27 -5.90 2.34
CA ARG A 461 25.75 -5.37 3.63
C ARG A 461 26.08 -3.88 3.50
N THR A 462 25.80 -3.13 4.53
CA THR A 462 26.14 -1.71 4.63
C THR A 462 27.65 -1.52 4.75
N ALA A 463 28.21 -0.60 3.96
CA ALA A 463 29.58 -0.14 4.12
C ALA A 463 29.56 1.15 4.97
N ALA A 464 30.30 1.17 6.09
CA ALA A 464 30.29 2.29 7.03
C ALA A 464 30.65 3.64 6.39
N ALA A 465 31.66 3.67 5.51
CA ALA A 465 32.04 4.89 4.78
C ALA A 465 30.97 5.37 3.81
N ALA A 466 30.28 4.43 3.13
CA ALA A 466 29.15 4.76 2.25
C ALA A 466 27.98 5.32 3.06
N HIS A 467 27.61 4.69 4.17
CA HIS A 467 26.55 5.18 5.04
C HIS A 467 26.84 6.59 5.57
N ALA A 468 28.09 6.87 5.98
CA ALA A 468 28.48 8.22 6.40
C ALA A 468 28.28 9.27 5.29
N ALA A 469 28.61 8.91 4.03
CA ALA A 469 28.38 9.80 2.89
C ALA A 469 26.87 10.04 2.65
N TYR A 470 26.03 9.00 2.76
CA TYR A 470 24.57 9.15 2.63
C TYR A 470 23.97 10.00 3.74
N ARG A 471 24.46 9.92 4.97
CA ARG A 471 24.00 10.81 6.04
C ARG A 471 24.22 12.29 5.72
N LEU A 472 25.37 12.65 5.12
CA LEU A 472 25.62 14.01 4.66
C LEU A 472 24.68 14.39 3.49
N GLN A 473 24.42 13.47 2.58
CA GLN A 473 23.51 13.72 1.47
C GLN A 473 22.04 13.85 1.93
N THR A 474 21.63 13.11 2.98
CA THR A 474 20.33 13.27 3.63
C THR A 474 20.14 14.71 4.11
N ALA A 475 21.12 15.27 4.81
CA ALA A 475 21.05 16.65 5.29
C ALA A 475 20.89 17.68 4.13
N ARG A 476 21.59 17.45 3.01
CA ARG A 476 21.45 18.29 1.81
C ARG A 476 20.07 18.17 1.17
N GLN A 477 19.54 16.96 1.09
CA GLN A 477 18.20 16.70 0.53
C GLN A 477 17.12 17.32 1.43
N GLU A 478 17.25 17.23 2.74
CA GLU A 478 16.33 17.84 3.72
C GLU A 478 16.35 19.36 3.63
N GLU A 479 17.53 19.97 3.48
CA GLU A 479 17.62 21.41 3.27
C GLU A 479 16.96 21.87 1.97
N LEU A 480 17.19 21.14 0.87
CA LEU A 480 16.54 21.42 -0.41
C LEU A 480 15.02 21.23 -0.32
N TYR A 481 14.57 20.18 0.38
CA TYR A 481 13.16 19.93 0.65
C TYR A 481 12.53 21.10 1.44
N ARG A 482 13.18 21.53 2.53
CA ARG A 482 12.71 22.64 3.37
C ARG A 482 12.53 23.91 2.54
N LEU A 483 13.55 24.31 1.76
CA LEU A 483 13.51 25.52 0.93
C LEU A 483 12.44 25.48 -0.18
N LEU A 484 12.20 24.33 -0.79
CA LEU A 484 11.33 24.23 -1.95
C LEU A 484 9.89 23.86 -1.64
N ILE A 485 9.64 23.23 -0.51
CA ILE A 485 8.33 22.66 -0.19
C ILE A 485 7.76 23.25 1.09
N HIS A 486 8.54 23.27 2.18
CA HIS A 486 8.06 23.74 3.46
C HIS A 486 7.99 25.27 3.53
N ASP A 487 9.08 25.99 3.21
CA ASP A 487 9.14 27.45 3.32
C ASP A 487 8.26 28.12 2.27
N ARG A 488 8.16 27.56 1.06
CA ARG A 488 7.21 28.07 0.04
C ARG A 488 5.76 27.94 0.44
N ALA A 489 5.39 26.92 1.19
CA ALA A 489 4.03 26.76 1.72
C ALA A 489 3.71 27.83 2.78
N LEU A 490 4.71 28.36 3.48
CA LEU A 490 4.55 29.47 4.44
C LEU A 490 4.45 30.84 3.76
N ASP A 491 5.16 31.05 2.65
CA ASP A 491 5.19 32.34 1.90
C ASP A 491 4.06 32.47 0.86
N ALA A 492 3.58 31.36 0.34
CA ALA A 492 2.54 31.35 -0.68
C ALA A 492 1.16 31.16 -0.04
N GLY A 493 0.68 32.18 0.66
CA GLY A 493 -0.75 32.36 0.84
C GLY A 493 -1.41 32.34 -0.55
N ASP A 494 -2.00 31.20 -0.92
CA ASP A 494 -2.94 30.92 -2.01
C ASP A 494 -2.60 31.33 -3.48
N ALA A 495 -1.53 32.06 -3.78
CA ALA A 495 -1.40 32.73 -5.08
C ALA A 495 -0.46 32.07 -6.12
N ILE A 496 0.44 31.17 -5.76
CA ILE A 496 1.51 30.69 -6.69
C ILE A 496 1.36 29.20 -7.10
N LEU A 497 0.50 28.43 -6.49
CA LEU A 497 0.36 26.98 -6.79
C LEU A 497 -0.56 26.65 -7.99
N ASN A 498 -1.03 27.63 -8.74
CA ASN A 498 -1.90 27.47 -9.91
C ASN A 498 -1.18 27.51 -11.27
N VAL A 499 0.12 27.28 -11.34
CA VAL A 499 0.78 27.03 -12.63
C VAL A 499 0.58 25.58 -13.02
N ARG A 500 -0.64 25.22 -13.45
CA ARG A 500 -0.84 24.01 -14.26
C ARG A 500 -0.17 24.25 -15.62
N PRO A 501 0.55 23.26 -16.18
CA PRO A 501 0.96 23.37 -17.57
C PRO A 501 -0.30 23.55 -18.42
N ALA A 502 -0.28 24.55 -19.29
CA ALA A 502 -1.34 24.77 -20.27
C ALA A 502 -1.59 23.45 -21.01
N THR A 503 -2.84 23.03 -21.07
CA THR A 503 -3.27 21.90 -21.90
C THR A 503 -2.95 22.26 -23.34
N GLY A 504 -1.85 21.73 -23.87
CA GLY A 504 -1.55 21.78 -25.29
C GLY A 504 -2.57 20.94 -26.04
N GLU A 505 -3.53 21.60 -26.67
CA GLU A 505 -4.29 21.03 -27.77
C GLU A 505 -3.29 20.66 -28.88
N THR A 506 -3.02 19.40 -29.07
CA THR A 506 -2.44 18.88 -30.31
C THR A 506 -3.58 18.49 -31.23
N LYS A 507 -3.67 19.24 -32.33
CA LYS A 507 -4.46 18.88 -33.52
C LYS A 507 -4.01 17.55 -34.12
#